data_202edf0152d56f980b883ddd460d0caf
#
_entry.id   202edf0152d56f980b883ddd460d0caf
#
_cell.length_a   1.000
_cell.length_b   1.000
_cell.length_c   1.000
_cell.angle_alpha   90.00
_cell.angle_beta   90.00
_cell.angle_gamma   90.00
#
_symmetry.space_group_name_H-M   'P 1'
#
loop_
_entity.id
_entity.type
_entity.pdbx_description
1 polymer ?
#
loop_
_entity_poly.entity_id
_entity_poly.type
_entity_poly.pdbx_seq_one_letter_code
_entity_poly.pdbx_strand_id
1 'polypeptide(L)'
;MLLAINSNNTNIKFGLYEGDTERGSWRIGTDTKRTADEYAVWISQLMTLKGMKSTDVTECLIASVVPDTLFNLKMLCRSYFNCDPLIYTDPQVIKGT
;
A
#
# COMPACT_ATOMS: atom_id res chain seq x y z
N MET A 1 -9.13 8.45 -6.01
CA MET A 1 -9.29 7.02 -5.66
C MET A 1 -8.57 6.70 -4.36
N LEU A 2 -9.00 5.68 -3.68
CA LEU A 2 -8.37 5.19 -2.46
C LEU A 2 -7.41 4.04 -2.80
N LEU A 3 -6.17 4.14 -2.34
CA LEU A 3 -5.23 3.04 -2.37
C LEU A 3 -5.23 2.36 -1.00
N ALA A 4 -5.71 1.12 -0.94
CA ALA A 4 -5.73 0.32 0.28
C ALA A 4 -4.62 -0.71 0.23
N ILE A 5 -3.72 -0.68 1.22
CA ILE A 5 -2.58 -1.57 1.30
C ILE A 5 -2.78 -2.48 2.52
N ASN A 6 -2.77 -3.79 2.29
CA ASN A 6 -2.93 -4.77 3.34
C ASN A 6 -1.67 -5.63 3.43
N SER A 7 -0.87 -5.40 4.47
CA SER A 7 0.42 -6.06 4.64
C SER A 7 0.29 -7.24 5.59
N ASN A 8 0.46 -8.44 5.05
CA ASN A 8 0.41 -9.71 5.77
C ASN A 8 1.78 -10.38 5.77
N ASN A 9 1.90 -11.46 6.52
CA ASN A 9 3.19 -12.15 6.69
C ASN A 9 3.74 -12.73 5.38
N THR A 10 2.88 -13.17 4.48
CA THR A 10 3.29 -13.82 3.23
C THR A 10 3.24 -12.91 2.03
N ASN A 11 2.28 -12.00 1.97
CA ASN A 11 2.19 -11.06 0.86
C ASN A 11 1.52 -9.76 1.29
N ILE A 12 1.70 -8.75 0.43
CA ILE A 12 1.09 -7.44 0.60
C ILE A 12 0.14 -7.25 -0.57
N LYS A 13 -1.12 -6.96 -0.27
CA LYS A 13 -2.15 -6.71 -1.28
C LYS A 13 -2.37 -5.22 -1.42
N PHE A 14 -2.38 -4.75 -2.68
CA PHE A 14 -2.68 -3.37 -3.02
C PHE A 14 -4.00 -3.36 -3.78
N GLY A 15 -4.98 -2.63 -3.27
CA GLY A 15 -6.27 -2.47 -3.92
C GLY A 15 -6.53 -1.00 -4.22
N LEU A 16 -7.04 -0.72 -5.40
CA LEU A 16 -7.37 0.64 -5.81
C LEU A 16 -8.89 0.74 -6.00
N TYR A 17 -9.50 1.68 -5.29
CA TYR A 17 -10.96 1.81 -5.22
C TYR A 17 -11.42 3.19 -5.63
N GLU A 18 -12.49 3.20 -6.42
CA GLU A 18 -13.25 4.41 -6.72
C GLU A 18 -14.64 4.24 -6.11
N GLY A 19 -14.88 4.92 -4.98
CA GLY A 19 -16.05 4.63 -4.16
C GLY A 19 -16.01 3.18 -3.70
N ASP A 20 -17.06 2.41 -3.99
CA ASP A 20 -17.15 0.99 -3.65
C ASP A 20 -16.62 0.08 -4.75
N THR A 21 -16.18 0.64 -5.87
CA THR A 21 -15.74 -0.14 -7.03
C THR A 21 -14.25 -0.40 -6.96
N GLU A 22 -13.85 -1.66 -6.99
CA GLU A 22 -12.44 -2.04 -7.09
C GLU A 22 -11.97 -1.87 -8.54
N ARG A 23 -11.02 -0.97 -8.75
CA ARG A 23 -10.48 -0.65 -10.07
C ARG A 23 -9.23 -1.47 -10.39
N GLY A 24 -8.59 -2.03 -9.40
CA GLY A 24 -7.43 -2.89 -9.57
C GLY A 24 -7.01 -3.51 -8.26
N SER A 25 -6.35 -4.66 -8.35
CA SER A 25 -5.85 -5.38 -7.19
C SER A 25 -4.59 -6.13 -7.57
N TRP A 26 -3.54 -6.00 -6.77
CA TRP A 26 -2.24 -6.60 -7.04
C TRP A 26 -1.62 -7.11 -5.75
N ARG A 27 -0.78 -8.11 -5.86
CA ARG A 27 -0.06 -8.69 -4.71
C ARG A 27 1.42 -8.76 -4.99
N ILE A 28 2.21 -8.61 -3.94
CA ILE A 28 3.65 -8.79 -3.97
C ILE A 28 4.06 -9.57 -2.73
N GLY A 29 5.09 -10.39 -2.83
CA GLY A 29 5.60 -11.11 -1.67
C GLY A 29 6.10 -10.17 -0.59
N THR A 30 5.86 -10.51 0.67
CA THR A 30 6.32 -9.71 1.79
C THR A 30 7.84 -9.82 1.93
N ASP A 31 8.51 -8.67 1.89
CA ASP A 31 9.94 -8.57 2.09
C ASP A 31 10.19 -7.30 2.89
N THR A 32 10.63 -7.44 4.13
CA THR A 32 10.83 -6.31 5.04
C THR A 32 11.96 -5.38 4.60
N LYS A 33 12.78 -5.81 3.64
CA LYS A 33 13.88 -5.01 3.10
C LYS A 33 13.48 -4.22 1.85
N ARG A 34 12.28 -4.45 1.31
CA ARG A 34 11.84 -3.77 0.09
C ARG A 34 11.60 -2.30 0.37
N THR A 35 12.20 -1.44 -0.47
CA THR A 35 12.14 0.01 -0.28
C THR A 35 10.87 0.61 -0.88
N ALA A 36 10.56 1.84 -0.47
CA ALA A 36 9.46 2.61 -1.05
C ALA A 36 9.64 2.78 -2.56
N ASP A 37 10.87 2.98 -3.02
CA ASP A 37 11.17 3.13 -4.46
C ASP A 37 10.82 1.87 -5.25
N GLU A 38 11.13 0.70 -4.70
CA GLU A 38 10.79 -0.57 -5.34
C GLU A 38 9.28 -0.77 -5.43
N TYR A 39 8.55 -0.47 -4.36
CA TYR A 39 7.09 -0.52 -4.39
C TYR A 39 6.53 0.46 -5.43
N ALA A 40 7.08 1.67 -5.49
CA ALA A 40 6.58 2.71 -6.39
C ALA A 40 6.72 2.31 -7.85
N VAL A 41 7.87 1.80 -8.25
CA VAL A 41 8.09 1.36 -9.63
C VAL A 41 7.11 0.23 -9.99
N TRP A 42 6.98 -0.73 -9.11
CA TRP A 42 6.12 -1.90 -9.32
C TRP A 42 4.64 -1.49 -9.44
N ILE A 43 4.12 -0.75 -8.46
CA ILE A 43 2.69 -0.41 -8.45
C ILE A 43 2.33 0.58 -9.55
N SER A 44 3.21 1.56 -9.83
CA SER A 44 2.95 2.55 -10.86
C SER A 44 2.87 1.91 -12.24
N GLN A 45 3.72 0.94 -12.54
CA GLN A 45 3.67 0.20 -13.79
C GLN A 45 2.35 -0.55 -13.95
N LEU A 46 1.93 -1.23 -12.88
CA LEU A 46 0.69 -2.00 -12.90
C LEU A 46 -0.54 -1.10 -13.06
N MET A 47 -0.54 0.04 -12.40
CA MET A 47 -1.61 1.04 -12.54
C MET A 47 -1.68 1.57 -13.97
N THR A 48 -0.53 1.88 -14.56
CA THR A 48 -0.44 2.37 -15.93
C THR A 48 -1.01 1.37 -16.92
N LEU A 49 -0.74 0.08 -16.73
CA LEU A 49 -1.29 -0.97 -17.58
C LEU A 49 -2.82 -1.01 -17.56
N LYS A 50 -3.43 -0.52 -16.51
CA LYS A 50 -4.89 -0.42 -16.40
C LYS A 50 -5.42 0.98 -16.70
N GLY A 51 -4.58 1.86 -17.20
CA GLY A 51 -4.98 3.21 -17.60
C GLY A 51 -5.13 4.19 -16.44
N MET A 52 -4.51 3.89 -15.29
CA MET A 52 -4.59 4.75 -14.11
C MET A 52 -3.25 5.43 -13.84
N LYS A 53 -3.30 6.58 -13.20
CA LYS A 53 -2.13 7.39 -12.87
C LYS A 53 -1.95 7.49 -11.37
N SER A 54 -0.72 7.73 -10.91
CA SER A 54 -0.45 7.94 -9.49
C SER A 54 -1.21 9.14 -8.94
N THR A 55 -1.47 10.15 -9.77
CA THR A 55 -2.24 11.34 -9.38
C THR A 55 -3.73 11.05 -9.17
N ASP A 56 -4.23 9.92 -9.62
CA ASP A 56 -5.60 9.49 -9.36
C ASP A 56 -5.81 9.05 -7.91
N VAL A 57 -4.73 8.73 -7.20
CA VAL A 57 -4.79 8.36 -5.79
C VAL A 57 -4.88 9.62 -4.94
N THR A 58 -5.97 9.76 -4.20
CA THR A 58 -6.22 10.91 -3.32
C THR A 58 -6.17 10.56 -1.86
N GLU A 59 -6.31 9.27 -1.54
CA GLU A 59 -6.28 8.76 -0.16
C GLU A 59 -5.52 7.44 -0.11
N CYS A 60 -4.84 7.20 0.99
CA CYS A 60 -4.14 5.94 1.24
C CYS A 60 -4.53 5.38 2.60
N LEU A 61 -4.73 4.06 2.64
CA LEU A 61 -4.98 3.34 3.88
C LEU A 61 -4.01 2.17 3.96
N ILE A 62 -3.32 2.02 5.08
CA ILE A 62 -2.42 0.90 5.32
C ILE A 62 -2.94 0.10 6.50
N ALA A 63 -3.27 -1.17 6.26
CA ALA A 63 -3.55 -2.13 7.31
C ALA A 63 -2.39 -3.13 7.35
N SER A 64 -1.75 -3.30 8.51
CA SER A 64 -0.56 -4.13 8.60
C SER A 64 -0.55 -4.98 9.87
N VAL A 65 -0.14 -6.24 9.71
CA VAL A 65 0.25 -7.13 10.81
C VAL A 65 1.75 -7.38 10.80
N VAL A 66 2.50 -6.66 9.96
CA VAL A 66 3.95 -6.77 9.82
C VAL A 66 4.57 -5.40 10.04
N PRO A 67 4.93 -5.05 11.29
CA PRO A 67 5.43 -3.71 11.60
C PRO A 67 6.64 -3.28 10.77
N ASP A 68 7.49 -4.22 10.40
CA ASP A 68 8.73 -3.94 9.67
C ASP A 68 8.50 -3.45 8.23
N THR A 69 7.31 -3.66 7.66
CA THR A 69 6.99 -3.14 6.34
C THR A 69 6.41 -1.72 6.38
N LEU A 70 6.01 -1.27 7.56
CA LEU A 70 5.19 -0.07 7.70
C LEU A 70 5.91 1.20 7.28
N PHE A 71 7.19 1.35 7.64
CA PHE A 71 7.95 2.55 7.31
C PHE A 71 8.01 2.77 5.80
N ASN A 72 8.38 1.75 5.04
CA ASN A 72 8.52 1.87 3.59
C ASN A 72 7.17 2.04 2.89
N LEU A 73 6.10 1.44 3.42
CA LEU A 73 4.75 1.65 2.89
C LEU A 73 4.26 3.07 3.15
N LYS A 74 4.56 3.64 4.32
CA LYS A 74 4.25 5.06 4.60
C LYS A 74 4.99 5.98 3.64
N MET A 75 6.28 5.72 3.43
CA MET A 75 7.10 6.52 2.53
C MET A 75 6.60 6.43 1.09
N LEU A 76 6.14 5.25 0.67
CA LEU A 76 5.51 5.07 -0.63
C LEU A 76 4.33 6.03 -0.79
N CYS A 77 3.42 6.05 0.18
CA CYS A 77 2.23 6.90 0.11
C CYS A 77 2.58 8.38 0.11
N ARG A 78 3.49 8.79 0.98
CA ARG A 78 3.86 10.20 1.13
C ARG A 78 4.67 10.72 -0.04
N SER A 79 5.66 9.94 -0.50
CA SER A 79 6.62 10.40 -1.49
C SER A 79 6.12 10.25 -2.93
N TYR A 80 5.34 9.22 -3.21
CA TYR A 80 4.94 8.89 -4.58
C TYR A 80 3.47 9.15 -4.87
N PHE A 81 2.61 9.09 -3.86
CA PHE A 81 1.19 9.38 -4.02
C PHE A 81 0.77 10.70 -3.40
N ASN A 82 1.71 11.36 -2.74
CA ASN A 82 1.47 12.66 -2.11
C ASN A 82 0.30 12.62 -1.12
N CYS A 83 0.16 11.51 -0.43
CA CYS A 83 -0.89 11.25 0.54
C CYS A 83 -0.29 10.84 1.88
N ASP A 84 -0.85 11.37 2.96
CA ASP A 84 -0.51 10.91 4.30
C ASP A 84 -1.44 9.75 4.64
N PRO A 85 -0.93 8.52 4.79
CA PRO A 85 -1.80 7.36 4.90
C PRO A 85 -2.49 7.28 6.27
N LEU A 86 -3.75 6.84 6.26
CA LEU A 86 -4.41 6.38 7.47
C LEU A 86 -3.89 4.98 7.78
N ILE A 87 -3.45 4.75 9.01
CA ILE A 87 -2.80 3.48 9.38
C ILE A 87 -3.65 2.75 10.39
N TYR A 88 -3.92 1.48 10.08
CA TYR A 88 -4.56 0.55 11.00
C TYR A 88 -3.60 -0.61 11.27
N THR A 89 -3.33 -0.87 12.54
CA THR A 89 -2.55 -2.02 12.96
C THR A 89 -3.37 -2.86 13.91
N ASP A 90 -3.18 -4.19 13.85
CA ASP A 90 -3.87 -5.10 14.74
C ASP A 90 -3.42 -4.80 16.18
N PRO A 91 -4.36 -4.54 17.12
CA PRO A 91 -4.00 -4.27 18.51
C PRO A 91 -3.22 -5.39 19.16
N GLN A 92 -3.42 -6.64 18.75
CA GLN A 92 -2.66 -7.77 19.27
C GLN A 92 -1.20 -7.74 18.84
N VAL A 93 -0.94 -7.28 17.61
CA VAL A 93 0.42 -7.10 17.11
C VAL A 93 1.13 -6.04 17.95
N ILE A 94 0.47 -4.93 18.24
CA ILE A 94 1.03 -3.87 19.07
C ILE A 94 1.31 -4.37 20.48
N LYS A 95 0.39 -5.13 21.07
CA LYS A 95 0.56 -5.67 22.43
C LYS A 95 1.59 -6.78 22.50
N GLY A 96 1.77 -7.52 21.40
CA GLY A 96 2.71 -8.62 21.34
C GLY A 96 4.16 -8.21 21.08
N THR A 97 4.38 -6.96 20.82
CA THR A 97 5.71 -6.42 20.54
C THR A 97 6.34 -5.78 21.76
#